data_5097cc26f07030234c5be4b21ec0bbfb
#
_entry.id   5097cc26f07030234c5be4b21ec0bbfb
#
_cell.length_a   1.000
_cell.length_b   1.000
_cell.length_c   1.000
_cell.angle_alpha   90.00
_cell.angle_beta   90.00
_cell.angle_gamma   90.00
#
_symmetry.space_group_name_H-M   'P 1'
#
loop_
_entity.id
_entity.type
_entity.pdbx_description
1 polymer ?
#
loop_
_entity_poly.entity_id
_entity_poly.type
_entity_poly.pdbx_seq_one_letter_code
_entity_poly.pdbx_strand_id
1 'polypeptide(L)'
;MNMKRGAIMLRALLCILCASVVQTISAERAEAQAYPWVIIQTDFGNIEVEIDTVHAPHTAANFLRYVDLGFYRFARFHRTVRADNQPDSKVKIVVVQAGLDSLRVKDFPPIKLERTSVTKLLHKDGTISMARDGPDTATSDFFICVGDQPALDYGGKRNPDGQGFAAFGRVMLGMDVVRKINAAPATGQALEPAVRIKNIVRKRA
;
A
#
# COMPACT_ATOMS: atom_id res chain seq x y z
N MET A 1 -0.75 36.13 53.40
CA MET A 1 -0.05 36.38 52.11
C MET A 1 0.28 35.11 51.32
N ASN A 2 -0.18 33.91 51.73
CA ASN A 2 0.17 32.64 51.08
C ASN A 2 -0.92 32.01 50.19
N MET A 3 -2.15 32.47 50.24
CA MET A 3 -3.24 31.87 49.42
C MET A 3 -3.20 32.23 47.92
N LYS A 4 -2.68 33.42 47.56
CA LYS A 4 -2.62 33.84 46.15
C LYS A 4 -1.51 33.14 45.35
N ARG A 5 -0.43 32.66 45.98
CA ARG A 5 0.67 31.94 45.30
C ARG A 5 0.29 30.51 44.92
N GLY A 6 -0.53 29.81 45.71
CA GLY A 6 -1.00 28.46 45.39
C GLY A 6 -1.94 28.39 44.19
N ALA A 7 -2.81 29.39 44.01
CA ALA A 7 -3.75 29.46 42.90
C ALA A 7 -3.05 29.75 41.56
N ILE A 8 -1.96 30.51 41.57
CA ILE A 8 -1.17 30.80 40.36
C ILE A 8 -0.37 29.56 39.94
N MET A 9 0.23 28.82 40.88
CA MET A 9 0.94 27.57 40.56
C MET A 9 0.01 26.49 40.05
N LEU A 10 -1.18 26.33 40.62
CA LEU A 10 -2.16 25.34 40.18
C LEU A 10 -2.67 25.63 38.77
N ARG A 11 -2.89 26.93 38.43
CA ARG A 11 -3.29 27.35 37.06
C ARG A 11 -2.17 27.15 36.06
N ALA A 12 -0.93 27.40 36.41
CA ALA A 12 0.22 27.16 35.52
C ALA A 12 0.43 25.65 35.27
N LEU A 13 0.26 24.79 36.26
CA LEU A 13 0.36 23.34 36.13
C LEU A 13 -0.77 22.78 35.24
N LEU A 14 -2.00 23.28 35.38
CA LEU A 14 -3.14 22.88 34.57
C LEU A 14 -2.97 23.30 33.11
N CYS A 15 -2.42 24.46 32.81
CA CYS A 15 -2.11 24.94 31.46
C CYS A 15 -1.02 24.10 30.79
N ILE A 16 0.00 23.67 31.54
CA ILE A 16 1.08 22.82 30.99
C ILE A 16 0.53 21.42 30.65
N LEU A 17 -0.32 20.85 31.52
CA LEU A 17 -0.98 19.56 31.22
C LEU A 17 -1.91 19.65 30.03
N CYS A 18 -2.72 20.70 29.89
CA CYS A 18 -3.57 20.89 28.73
C CYS A 18 -2.76 21.07 27.43
N ALA A 19 -1.66 21.82 27.48
CA ALA A 19 -0.81 22.02 26.31
C ALA A 19 -0.14 20.72 25.84
N SER A 20 0.33 19.89 26.79
CA SER A 20 0.95 18.59 26.44
C SER A 20 -0.07 17.60 25.85
N VAL A 21 -1.30 17.54 26.37
CA VAL A 21 -2.37 16.69 25.84
C VAL A 21 -2.78 17.14 24.43
N VAL A 22 -2.91 18.43 24.18
CA VAL A 22 -3.24 18.96 22.85
C VAL A 22 -2.12 18.65 21.84
N GLN A 23 -0.86 18.74 22.26
CA GLN A 23 0.27 18.42 21.38
C GLN A 23 0.34 16.93 21.04
N THR A 24 0.07 16.03 21.99
CA THR A 24 0.06 14.58 21.75
C THR A 24 -1.07 14.20 20.80
N ILE A 25 -2.29 14.71 21.00
CA ILE A 25 -3.44 14.44 20.11
C ILE A 25 -3.17 14.98 18.70
N SER A 26 -2.53 16.14 18.58
CA SER A 26 -2.20 16.72 17.27
C SER A 26 -1.13 15.91 16.55
N ALA A 27 -0.13 15.38 17.26
CA ALA A 27 0.91 14.54 16.68
C ALA A 27 0.37 13.19 16.22
N GLU A 28 -0.45 12.51 17.02
CA GLU A 28 -1.12 11.25 16.64
C GLU A 28 -2.04 11.42 15.43
N ARG A 29 -2.76 12.55 15.37
CA ARG A 29 -3.63 12.85 14.23
C ARG A 29 -2.84 13.15 12.96
N ALA A 30 -1.69 13.81 13.06
CA ALA A 30 -0.79 14.08 11.96
C ALA A 30 -0.16 12.77 11.43
N GLU A 31 0.24 11.87 12.31
CA GLU A 31 0.79 10.56 11.98
C GLU A 31 -0.28 9.67 11.31
N ALA A 32 -1.49 9.62 11.84
CA ALA A 32 -2.61 8.89 11.23
C ALA A 32 -2.98 9.44 9.85
N GLN A 33 -2.73 10.72 9.57
CA GLN A 33 -2.93 11.31 8.26
C GLN A 33 -1.77 11.01 7.30
N ALA A 34 -0.54 10.87 7.81
CA ALA A 34 0.65 10.55 7.03
C ALA A 34 0.68 9.08 6.60
N TYR A 35 0.11 8.17 7.41
CA TYR A 35 0.08 6.74 7.16
C TYR A 35 -1.35 6.20 7.25
N PRO A 36 -2.26 6.60 6.34
CA PRO A 36 -3.62 6.11 6.34
C PRO A 36 -3.66 4.61 6.05
N TRP A 37 -4.55 3.91 6.75
CA TRP A 37 -4.78 2.50 6.50
C TRP A 37 -5.97 2.28 5.59
N VAL A 38 -5.88 1.25 4.75
CA VAL A 38 -6.99 0.76 3.94
C VAL A 38 -7.25 -0.71 4.23
N ILE A 39 -8.49 -1.15 3.99
CA ILE A 39 -8.91 -2.55 4.07
C ILE A 39 -9.27 -3.00 2.67
N ILE A 40 -8.50 -3.95 2.11
CA ILE A 40 -8.82 -4.66 0.87
C ILE A 40 -9.72 -5.84 1.25
N GLN A 41 -11.01 -5.74 0.93
CA GLN A 41 -12.00 -6.75 1.23
C GLN A 41 -12.10 -7.72 0.06
N THR A 42 -11.71 -8.98 0.27
CA THR A 42 -11.72 -10.01 -0.78
C THR A 42 -12.67 -11.16 -0.46
N ASP A 43 -12.86 -12.07 -1.41
CA ASP A 43 -13.60 -13.31 -1.16
C ASP A 43 -12.84 -14.27 -0.22
N PHE A 44 -11.54 -14.09 -0.04
CA PHE A 44 -10.70 -14.92 0.84
C PHE A 44 -10.48 -14.33 2.24
N GLY A 45 -10.89 -13.08 2.46
CA GLY A 45 -10.73 -12.34 3.71
C GLY A 45 -10.26 -10.92 3.49
N ASN A 46 -9.97 -10.23 4.58
CA ASN A 46 -9.50 -8.85 4.58
C ASN A 46 -7.97 -8.78 4.63
N ILE A 47 -7.41 -7.80 3.92
CA ILE A 47 -6.00 -7.45 3.98
C ILE A 47 -5.95 -5.98 4.41
N GLU A 48 -5.30 -5.68 5.53
CA GLU A 48 -5.14 -4.32 6.04
C GLU A 48 -3.76 -3.80 5.64
N VAL A 49 -3.74 -2.65 5.00
CA VAL A 49 -2.54 -2.08 4.40
C VAL A 49 -2.33 -0.66 4.91
N GLU A 50 -1.14 -0.37 5.41
CA GLU A 50 -0.66 0.97 5.72
C GLU A 50 -0.10 1.61 4.43
N ILE A 51 -0.53 2.82 4.13
CA ILE A 51 -0.13 3.57 2.93
C ILE A 51 0.84 4.67 3.33
N ASP A 52 2.02 4.69 2.74
CA ASP A 52 3.06 5.69 3.02
C ASP A 52 2.90 6.91 2.12
N THR A 53 2.21 7.93 2.63
CA THR A 53 2.00 9.20 1.93
C THR A 53 3.16 10.18 2.11
N VAL A 54 4.15 9.84 2.93
CA VAL A 54 5.31 10.69 3.22
C VAL A 54 6.44 10.42 2.22
N HIS A 55 6.81 9.15 2.06
CA HIS A 55 7.94 8.78 1.21
C HIS A 55 7.55 8.52 -0.25
N ALA A 56 6.30 8.10 -0.52
CA ALA A 56 5.77 7.87 -1.87
C ALA A 56 4.47 8.67 -2.11
N PRO A 57 4.50 10.02 -2.00
CA PRO A 57 3.28 10.83 -1.97
C PRO A 57 2.45 10.76 -3.26
N HIS A 58 3.08 10.73 -4.43
CA HIS A 58 2.37 10.70 -5.71
C HIS A 58 1.71 9.34 -5.94
N THR A 59 2.43 8.26 -5.65
CA THR A 59 1.93 6.89 -5.77
C THR A 59 0.81 6.62 -4.79
N ALA A 60 0.99 7.00 -3.52
CA ALA A 60 -0.03 6.89 -2.49
C ALA A 60 -1.29 7.69 -2.82
N ALA A 61 -1.13 8.95 -3.27
CA ALA A 61 -2.26 9.80 -3.66
C ALA A 61 -3.04 9.20 -4.84
N ASN A 62 -2.35 8.66 -5.85
CA ASN A 62 -2.97 7.97 -6.97
C ASN A 62 -3.81 6.78 -6.51
N PHE A 63 -3.23 5.88 -5.73
CA PHE A 63 -3.95 4.70 -5.20
C PHE A 63 -5.16 5.11 -4.34
N LEU A 64 -4.97 6.04 -3.40
CA LEU A 64 -6.02 6.51 -2.51
C LEU A 64 -7.16 7.21 -3.27
N ARG A 65 -6.88 7.87 -4.40
CA ARG A 65 -7.90 8.45 -5.27
C ARG A 65 -8.85 7.39 -5.82
N TYR A 66 -8.33 6.25 -6.29
CA TYR A 66 -9.17 5.11 -6.74
C TYR A 66 -9.97 4.51 -5.58
N VAL A 67 -9.38 4.44 -4.38
CA VAL A 67 -10.05 3.97 -3.15
C VAL A 67 -11.23 4.89 -2.80
N ASP A 68 -10.99 6.21 -2.72
CA ASP A 68 -11.99 7.20 -2.29
C ASP A 68 -13.17 7.31 -3.27
N LEU A 69 -12.92 7.10 -4.55
CA LEU A 69 -13.96 7.04 -5.59
C LEU A 69 -14.66 5.68 -5.68
N GLY A 70 -14.23 4.69 -4.88
CA GLY A 70 -14.81 3.35 -4.85
C GLY A 70 -14.61 2.55 -6.14
N PHE A 71 -13.59 2.87 -6.93
CA PHE A 71 -13.35 2.20 -8.21
C PHE A 71 -12.90 0.75 -8.04
N TYR A 72 -12.18 0.44 -6.95
CA TYR A 72 -11.72 -0.93 -6.67
C TYR A 72 -12.82 -1.94 -6.33
N ARG A 73 -14.10 -1.54 -6.20
CA ARG A 73 -15.23 -2.49 -6.15
C ARG A 73 -15.42 -3.31 -7.44
N PHE A 74 -14.75 -2.89 -8.51
CA PHE A 74 -14.71 -3.60 -9.80
C PHE A 74 -13.37 -4.28 -10.05
N ALA A 75 -12.50 -4.34 -9.04
CA ALA A 75 -11.18 -4.93 -9.14
C ALA A 75 -11.18 -6.42 -8.76
N ARG A 76 -10.09 -7.08 -9.15
CA ARG A 76 -9.82 -8.47 -8.80
C ARG A 76 -8.31 -8.71 -8.75
N PHE A 77 -7.89 -9.63 -7.90
CA PHE A 77 -6.60 -10.27 -8.10
C PHE A 77 -6.73 -11.20 -9.29
N HIS A 78 -6.07 -10.86 -10.36
CA HIS A 78 -6.16 -11.57 -11.65
C HIS A 78 -4.89 -12.36 -11.96
N ARG A 79 -3.79 -12.06 -11.27
CA ARG A 79 -2.49 -12.67 -11.55
C ARG A 79 -1.78 -13.08 -10.27
N THR A 80 -1.21 -14.29 -10.30
CA THR A 80 -0.29 -14.78 -9.29
C THR A 80 1.03 -15.15 -9.93
N VAL A 81 2.13 -14.65 -9.38
CA VAL A 81 3.48 -14.97 -9.83
C VAL A 81 4.17 -15.76 -8.74
N ARG A 82 4.61 -16.97 -9.07
CA ARG A 82 5.30 -17.92 -8.19
C ARG A 82 6.59 -18.36 -8.83
N ALA A 83 7.49 -18.95 -8.04
CA ALA A 83 8.78 -19.43 -8.55
C ALA A 83 8.61 -20.51 -9.66
N ASP A 84 7.54 -21.30 -9.60
CA ASP A 84 7.25 -22.44 -10.49
C ASP A 84 6.50 -22.05 -11.78
N ASN A 85 5.87 -20.86 -11.85
CA ASN A 85 5.07 -20.43 -13.01
C ASN A 85 5.71 -19.31 -13.85
N GLN A 86 7.05 -19.22 -13.84
CA GLN A 86 7.84 -18.24 -14.60
C GLN A 86 8.96 -18.95 -15.38
N PRO A 87 8.66 -19.90 -16.31
CA PRO A 87 9.69 -20.69 -16.95
C PRO A 87 10.74 -19.84 -17.67
N ASP A 88 10.32 -18.79 -18.37
CA ASP A 88 11.18 -17.97 -19.23
C ASP A 88 11.88 -16.82 -18.49
N SER A 89 11.59 -16.63 -17.18
CA SER A 89 12.21 -15.56 -16.41
C SER A 89 13.49 -16.06 -15.70
N LYS A 90 14.60 -15.41 -16.00
CA LYS A 90 15.88 -15.64 -15.30
C LYS A 90 15.83 -15.13 -13.85
N VAL A 91 15.05 -14.11 -13.59
CA VAL A 91 14.88 -13.49 -12.26
C VAL A 91 13.48 -13.80 -11.76
N LYS A 92 13.39 -14.69 -10.78
CA LYS A 92 12.11 -15.10 -10.20
C LYS A 92 11.64 -14.07 -9.16
N ILE A 93 10.33 -13.82 -9.13
CA ILE A 93 9.67 -13.01 -8.10
C ILE A 93 8.45 -13.76 -7.59
N VAL A 94 7.92 -13.37 -6.43
CA VAL A 94 6.67 -13.93 -5.90
C VAL A 94 5.77 -12.77 -5.48
N VAL A 95 4.66 -12.60 -6.23
CA VAL A 95 3.69 -11.52 -6.00
C VAL A 95 2.28 -11.96 -6.35
N VAL A 96 1.29 -11.27 -5.81
CA VAL A 96 -0.09 -11.28 -6.28
C VAL A 96 -0.43 -9.91 -6.85
N GLN A 97 -0.99 -9.85 -8.06
CA GLN A 97 -1.33 -8.60 -8.74
C GLN A 97 -2.84 -8.45 -8.88
N ALA A 98 -3.31 -7.25 -8.59
CA ALA A 98 -4.69 -6.84 -8.75
C ALA A 98 -4.81 -5.61 -9.64
N GLY A 99 -5.96 -5.46 -10.27
CA GLY A 99 -6.27 -4.31 -11.11
C GLY A 99 -7.75 -4.16 -11.35
N LEU A 100 -8.12 -3.05 -11.97
CA LEU A 100 -9.49 -2.74 -12.33
C LEU A 100 -9.96 -3.60 -13.51
N ASP A 101 -11.27 -3.80 -13.59
CA ASP A 101 -11.89 -4.28 -14.81
C ASP A 101 -11.98 -3.10 -15.80
N SER A 102 -11.07 -3.06 -16.75
CA SER A 102 -10.96 -2.00 -17.76
C SER A 102 -12.22 -1.82 -18.64
N LEU A 103 -13.10 -2.83 -18.68
CA LEU A 103 -14.39 -2.73 -19.35
C LEU A 103 -15.40 -1.90 -18.53
N ARG A 104 -15.18 -1.74 -17.22
CA ARG A 104 -16.11 -1.07 -16.31
C ARG A 104 -15.63 0.29 -15.84
N VAL A 105 -14.33 0.47 -15.74
CA VAL A 105 -13.72 1.69 -15.19
C VAL A 105 -12.54 2.09 -16.04
N LYS A 106 -12.52 3.35 -16.45
CA LYS A 106 -11.39 3.93 -17.18
C LYS A 106 -10.33 4.40 -16.17
N ASP A 107 -9.09 4.07 -16.43
CA ASP A 107 -7.95 4.55 -15.65
C ASP A 107 -7.77 6.07 -15.72
N PHE A 108 -7.23 6.64 -14.64
CA PHE A 108 -6.68 7.97 -14.67
C PHE A 108 -5.38 8.00 -15.51
N PRO A 109 -4.92 9.20 -15.90
CA PRO A 109 -3.61 9.32 -16.53
C PRO A 109 -2.52 8.67 -15.69
N PRO A 110 -1.49 8.08 -16.33
CA PRO A 110 -0.40 7.42 -15.64
C PRO A 110 0.41 8.41 -14.78
N ILE A 111 1.05 7.89 -13.75
CA ILE A 111 1.85 8.65 -12.78
C ILE A 111 3.35 8.40 -12.99
N LYS A 112 4.15 9.36 -12.54
CA LYS A 112 5.61 9.21 -12.52
C LYS A 112 6.06 8.17 -11.50
N LEU A 113 7.10 7.44 -11.85
CA LEU A 113 7.69 6.39 -11.03
C LEU A 113 8.48 6.98 -9.85
N GLU A 114 8.01 6.72 -8.63
CA GLU A 114 8.75 7.00 -7.39
C GLU A 114 9.65 5.81 -7.05
N ARG A 115 10.93 5.94 -7.42
CA ARG A 115 11.92 4.85 -7.31
C ARG A 115 12.31 4.57 -5.87
N THR A 116 12.56 3.30 -5.53
CA THR A 116 13.03 2.88 -4.19
C THR A 116 14.39 3.48 -3.82
N SER A 117 15.21 3.92 -4.80
CA SER A 117 16.43 4.67 -4.53
C SER A 117 16.20 6.04 -3.89
N VAL A 118 15.02 6.63 -4.10
CA VAL A 118 14.61 7.92 -3.53
C VAL A 118 13.74 7.70 -2.29
N THR A 119 12.67 6.93 -2.44
CA THR A 119 11.68 6.69 -1.37
C THR A 119 12.22 5.86 -0.21
N LYS A 120 13.22 5.02 -0.45
CA LYS A 120 13.78 4.01 0.48
C LYS A 120 12.80 2.92 0.89
N LEU A 121 11.61 2.87 0.28
CA LEU A 121 10.63 1.83 0.47
C LEU A 121 10.99 0.61 -0.38
N LEU A 122 11.60 -0.40 0.25
CA LEU A 122 12.06 -1.61 -0.45
C LEU A 122 10.93 -2.65 -0.55
N HIS A 123 11.04 -3.53 -1.55
CA HIS A 123 10.11 -4.63 -1.77
C HIS A 123 10.36 -5.80 -0.81
N LYS A 124 9.90 -5.66 0.42
CA LYS A 124 9.91 -6.68 1.48
C LYS A 124 8.62 -7.50 1.48
N ASP A 125 8.56 -8.58 2.28
CA ASP A 125 7.31 -9.34 2.49
C ASP A 125 6.18 -8.41 2.90
N GLY A 126 5.05 -8.46 2.16
CA GLY A 126 3.90 -7.61 2.38
C GLY A 126 3.97 -6.20 1.77
N THR A 127 5.07 -5.80 1.11
CA THR A 127 5.12 -4.49 0.42
C THR A 127 4.07 -4.45 -0.68
N ILE A 128 3.27 -3.37 -0.71
CA ILE A 128 2.38 -3.02 -1.83
C ILE A 128 3.08 -2.04 -2.76
N SER A 129 2.98 -2.29 -4.07
CA SER A 129 3.67 -1.53 -5.11
C SER A 129 2.83 -1.42 -6.37
N MET A 130 3.00 -0.35 -7.16
CA MET A 130 2.27 -0.17 -8.43
C MET A 130 2.85 -1.04 -9.53
N ALA A 131 1.96 -1.74 -10.23
CA ALA A 131 2.35 -2.42 -11.48
C ALA A 131 2.50 -1.39 -12.61
N ARG A 132 3.36 -1.69 -13.58
CA ARG A 132 3.65 -0.86 -14.73
C ARG A 132 4.19 -1.68 -15.90
N ASP A 133 4.05 -1.18 -17.10
CA ASP A 133 4.70 -1.73 -18.30
C ASP A 133 6.11 -1.14 -18.45
N GLY A 134 6.23 0.18 -18.47
CA GLY A 134 7.48 0.94 -18.53
C GLY A 134 7.56 2.00 -17.42
N PRO A 135 8.67 2.76 -17.32
CA PRO A 135 8.73 3.91 -16.44
C PRO A 135 7.58 4.89 -16.74
N ASP A 136 7.00 5.48 -15.69
CA ASP A 136 5.95 6.50 -15.78
C ASP A 136 4.65 6.03 -16.47
N THR A 137 4.33 4.72 -16.43
CA THR A 137 3.11 4.16 -17.03
C THR A 137 2.13 3.56 -16.02
N ALA A 138 2.43 3.63 -14.72
CA ALA A 138 1.55 3.07 -13.69
C ALA A 138 0.21 3.83 -13.61
N THR A 139 -0.89 3.08 -13.50
CA THR A 139 -2.26 3.62 -13.38
C THR A 139 -2.96 3.10 -12.11
N SER A 140 -3.75 2.03 -12.21
CA SER A 140 -4.55 1.48 -11.10
C SER A 140 -4.05 0.14 -10.59
N ASP A 141 -3.31 -0.62 -11.42
CA ASP A 141 -2.86 -1.95 -11.06
C ASP A 141 -1.78 -1.90 -9.98
N PHE A 142 -1.92 -2.76 -8.99
CA PHE A 142 -0.96 -2.91 -7.90
C PHE A 142 -0.63 -4.37 -7.64
N PHE A 143 0.46 -4.63 -6.96
CA PHE A 143 0.81 -5.97 -6.49
C PHE A 143 1.27 -5.95 -5.03
N ILE A 144 1.19 -7.11 -4.38
CA ILE A 144 1.69 -7.33 -3.03
C ILE A 144 2.77 -8.39 -3.09
N CYS A 145 3.92 -8.13 -2.49
CA CYS A 145 5.04 -9.05 -2.40
C CYS A 145 4.77 -10.20 -1.42
N VAL A 146 5.17 -11.40 -1.80
CA VAL A 146 5.22 -12.58 -0.93
C VAL A 146 6.68 -12.94 -0.74
N GLY A 147 7.21 -12.75 0.48
CA GLY A 147 8.63 -12.73 0.74
C GLY A 147 9.34 -11.49 0.19
N ASP A 148 10.63 -11.37 0.50
CA ASP A 148 11.45 -10.25 0.05
C ASP A 148 11.74 -10.36 -1.45
N GLN A 149 11.55 -9.24 -2.19
CA GLN A 149 11.67 -9.18 -3.65
C GLN A 149 12.67 -8.10 -4.11
N PRO A 150 13.95 -8.16 -3.75
CA PRO A 150 14.92 -7.10 -4.06
C PRO A 150 15.13 -6.90 -5.57
N ALA A 151 14.77 -7.87 -6.39
CA ALA A 151 14.80 -7.75 -7.85
C ALA A 151 13.80 -6.73 -8.41
N LEU A 152 12.84 -6.28 -7.60
CA LEU A 152 11.84 -5.25 -7.94
C LEU A 152 12.28 -3.84 -7.54
N ASP A 153 13.36 -3.71 -6.75
CA ASP A 153 13.90 -2.41 -6.36
C ASP A 153 14.64 -1.71 -7.52
N TYR A 154 14.94 -0.43 -7.36
CA TYR A 154 15.80 0.29 -8.29
C TYR A 154 17.16 -0.40 -8.41
N GLY A 155 17.64 -0.60 -9.64
CA GLY A 155 18.83 -1.40 -9.93
C GLY A 155 18.59 -2.92 -9.93
N GLY A 156 17.38 -3.37 -9.55
CA GLY A 156 16.97 -4.76 -9.60
C GLY A 156 16.82 -5.26 -11.05
N LYS A 157 16.98 -6.56 -11.23
CA LYS A 157 17.09 -7.18 -12.56
C LYS A 157 15.78 -7.79 -13.07
N ARG A 158 14.64 -7.55 -12.39
CA ARG A 158 13.35 -8.08 -12.87
C ARG A 158 12.93 -7.44 -14.18
N ASN A 159 13.07 -6.12 -14.30
CA ASN A 159 12.83 -5.38 -15.53
C ASN A 159 14.15 -4.99 -16.18
N PRO A 160 14.28 -5.12 -17.51
CA PRO A 160 15.51 -4.76 -18.25
C PRO A 160 15.91 -3.29 -18.08
N ASP A 161 14.94 -2.40 -17.79
CA ASP A 161 15.17 -0.98 -17.60
C ASP A 161 15.87 -0.63 -16.28
N GLY A 162 15.95 -1.57 -15.33
CA GLY A 162 16.56 -1.39 -14.02
C GLY A 162 15.90 -0.34 -13.12
N GLN A 163 14.77 0.24 -13.54
CA GLN A 163 14.13 1.34 -12.80
C GLN A 163 13.32 0.88 -11.58
N GLY A 164 13.05 -0.42 -11.45
CA GLY A 164 12.26 -1.00 -10.38
C GLY A 164 10.78 -0.60 -10.44
N PHE A 165 10.10 -0.72 -9.31
CA PHE A 165 8.69 -0.38 -9.15
C PHE A 165 8.51 0.61 -7.99
N ALA A 166 7.34 1.27 -7.93
CA ALA A 166 7.00 2.25 -6.91
C ALA A 166 6.29 1.56 -5.73
N ALA A 167 7.06 1.18 -4.71
CA ALA A 167 6.52 0.76 -3.42
C ALA A 167 5.91 1.95 -2.69
N PHE A 168 4.72 1.77 -2.06
CA PHE A 168 4.00 2.87 -1.44
C PHE A 168 3.26 2.49 -0.15
N GLY A 169 3.56 1.33 0.43
CA GLY A 169 2.94 0.87 1.67
C GLY A 169 3.26 -0.59 1.97
N ARG A 170 2.61 -1.12 3.00
CA ARG A 170 2.83 -2.50 3.46
C ARG A 170 1.57 -3.10 4.08
N VAL A 171 1.43 -4.40 3.95
CA VAL A 171 0.41 -5.18 4.65
C VAL A 171 0.76 -5.24 6.13
N MET A 172 -0.19 -4.84 6.98
CA MET A 172 -0.07 -4.88 8.44
C MET A 172 -0.78 -6.12 9.01
N LEU A 173 -1.91 -6.50 8.41
CA LEU A 173 -2.68 -7.70 8.78
C LEU A 173 -3.22 -8.39 7.52
N GLY A 174 -3.33 -9.73 7.54
CA GLY A 174 -3.90 -10.50 6.43
C GLY A 174 -2.88 -11.02 5.41
N MET A 175 -1.59 -11.16 5.78
CA MET A 175 -0.60 -11.83 4.91
C MET A 175 -0.92 -13.31 4.66
N ASP A 176 -1.66 -13.98 5.54
CA ASP A 176 -2.21 -15.30 5.32
C ASP A 176 -3.21 -15.31 4.15
N VAL A 177 -4.07 -14.27 4.04
CA VAL A 177 -4.98 -14.07 2.90
C VAL A 177 -4.18 -13.83 1.61
N VAL A 178 -3.13 -13.00 1.65
CA VAL A 178 -2.25 -12.75 0.49
C VAL A 178 -1.61 -14.07 0.03
N ARG A 179 -1.06 -14.87 0.94
CA ARG A 179 -0.48 -16.19 0.62
C ARG A 179 -1.52 -17.17 0.08
N LYS A 180 -2.75 -17.14 0.60
CA LYS A 180 -3.87 -17.95 0.09
C LYS A 180 -4.21 -17.57 -1.35
N ILE A 181 -4.23 -16.26 -1.67
CA ILE A 181 -4.44 -15.79 -3.05
C ILE A 181 -3.26 -16.25 -3.94
N ASN A 182 -2.02 -16.12 -3.46
CA ASN A 182 -0.84 -16.55 -4.22
C ASN A 182 -0.86 -18.04 -4.55
N ALA A 183 -1.36 -18.87 -3.65
CA ALA A 183 -1.47 -20.32 -3.81
C ALA A 183 -2.73 -20.77 -4.57
N ALA A 184 -3.64 -19.86 -4.92
CA ALA A 184 -4.89 -20.20 -5.59
C ALA A 184 -4.65 -20.78 -7.01
N PRO A 185 -5.61 -21.54 -7.55
CA PRO A 185 -5.51 -22.13 -8.88
C PRO A 185 -5.22 -21.06 -9.95
N ALA A 186 -4.33 -21.41 -10.89
CA ALA A 186 -3.93 -20.50 -11.96
C ALA A 186 -3.49 -21.28 -13.20
N THR A 187 -3.84 -20.76 -14.38
CA THR A 187 -3.31 -21.22 -15.66
C THR A 187 -2.16 -20.28 -16.06
N GLY A 188 -0.93 -20.80 -16.06
CA GLY A 188 0.26 -19.95 -16.12
C GLY A 188 0.31 -19.01 -14.93
N GLN A 189 0.16 -17.72 -15.16
CA GLN A 189 0.09 -16.70 -14.10
C GLN A 189 -1.33 -16.13 -13.89
N ALA A 190 -2.30 -16.46 -14.75
CA ALA A 190 -3.67 -16.01 -14.62
C ALA A 190 -4.40 -16.80 -13.52
N LEU A 191 -4.90 -16.09 -12.49
CA LEU A 191 -5.74 -16.70 -11.46
C LEU A 191 -7.09 -17.15 -12.06
N GLU A 192 -7.44 -18.41 -11.89
CA GLU A 192 -8.67 -19.01 -12.40
C GLU A 192 -9.35 -19.87 -11.33
N PRO A 193 -10.48 -19.37 -10.77
CA PRO A 193 -11.08 -18.06 -11.01
C PRO A 193 -10.26 -16.91 -10.38
N ALA A 194 -10.33 -15.72 -10.99
CA ALA A 194 -9.77 -14.52 -10.38
C ALA A 194 -10.46 -14.22 -9.03
N VAL A 195 -9.68 -13.79 -8.03
CA VAL A 195 -10.20 -13.50 -6.69
C VAL A 195 -10.77 -12.08 -6.66
N ARG A 196 -12.07 -11.96 -6.44
CA ARG A 196 -12.75 -10.67 -6.45
C ARG A 196 -12.33 -9.81 -5.26
N ILE A 197 -12.10 -8.53 -5.53
CA ILE A 197 -12.06 -7.48 -4.54
C ILE A 197 -13.49 -6.93 -4.41
N LYS A 198 -14.11 -7.11 -3.23
CA LYS A 198 -15.45 -6.59 -2.94
C LYS A 198 -15.44 -5.08 -2.85
N ASN A 199 -14.42 -4.54 -2.18
CA ASN A 199 -14.11 -3.12 -2.10
C ASN A 199 -12.72 -2.91 -1.51
N ILE A 200 -12.18 -1.69 -1.67
CA ILE A 200 -11.07 -1.17 -0.86
C ILE A 200 -11.59 0.10 -0.20
N VAL A 201 -11.51 0.16 1.13
CA VAL A 201 -12.02 1.28 1.91
C VAL A 201 -10.95 1.80 2.88
N ARG A 202 -10.99 3.08 3.20
CA ARG A 202 -10.16 3.60 4.28
C ARG A 202 -10.61 3.00 5.62
N LYS A 203 -9.65 2.55 6.42
CA LYS A 203 -9.90 2.14 7.80
C LYS A 203 -10.20 3.40 8.61
N ARG A 204 -11.35 3.45 9.23
CA ARG A 204 -11.67 4.51 10.19
C ARG A 204 -10.92 4.25 11.51
N ALA A 205 -10.39 5.32 12.09
CA ALA A 205 -9.82 5.29 13.43
C ALA A 205 -10.87 4.93 14.47
#